data_918d9c6f35a221687ec59e888d0ad4e4
#
_entry.id   918d9c6f35a221687ec59e888d0ad4e4
#
_cell.length_a   1.000
_cell.length_b   1.000
_cell.length_c   1.000
_cell.angle_alpha   90.00
_cell.angle_beta   90.00
_cell.angle_gamma   90.00
#
_symmetry.space_group_name_H-M   'P 1'
#
loop_
_entity.id
_entity.type
_entity.pdbx_description
1 polymer ?
#
loop_
_entity_poly.entity_id
_entity_poly.type
_entity_poly.pdbx_seq_one_letter_code
_entity_poly.pdbx_strand_id
1 'polypeptide(L)'
;MSNSNNSNKVSDRGNKKRLPVFSISLIACYLVVSIVFFVNGFGERRTPSPPPIEPIEDETLTPLVEEPVTTQEPDVDDPMSLRPAVKVKGIWIGAWFSGEQESMDNFIDLVESTDLNTIVLDLKEEHGHITFLTDNEIISKTARDLVPSIKELVADMRSRDIYVIGRIVCFKDPLYCSKNPELSLRNSDGNRWTDSSGSGWMNPYMRENWEYIAEIGREAARLEFNEIQLDYMRFPVDGSSSDINLGQAGDEQSRADIIAEFAGFMRDEMHKIGVRVSADVFAISGISEQDAALLGQDFRLLSPNLDAISPMIYPSHFHNDGDGSFGNGEGSFINGVLFTKPALEPYGVVYNTLQHFVRMMDPDNTNNAALRPFISNNTDAFLGEGFFIPYGAEEVNAQIQAVHDAGFDQWLLWNNISVYSEDAFRD
;
A
#
# COMPACT_ATOMS: atom_id res chain seq x y z
N MET A 1 3.17 -20.78 82.30
CA MET A 1 4.27 -19.81 82.24
C MET A 1 4.89 -20.04 80.89
N SER A 2 4.44 -19.34 79.90
CA SER A 2 4.92 -18.14 79.20
C SER A 2 6.34 -18.32 78.66
N ASN A 3 6.51 -18.31 77.37
CA ASN A 3 6.89 -17.12 76.63
C ASN A 3 6.89 -17.37 75.13
N SER A 4 6.22 -16.51 74.44
CA SER A 4 6.23 -16.29 73.00
C SER A 4 7.51 -15.59 72.55
N ASN A 5 8.04 -15.95 71.42
CA ASN A 5 8.87 -15.00 70.65
C ASN A 5 8.44 -15.02 69.18
N ASN A 6 7.91 -13.91 68.79
CA ASN A 6 7.53 -13.49 67.48
C ASN A 6 8.79 -13.07 66.71
N SER A 7 9.07 -13.59 65.51
CA SER A 7 10.00 -13.02 64.58
C SER A 7 9.30 -12.79 63.24
N ASN A 8 9.08 -11.53 62.94
CA ASN A 8 8.57 -10.99 61.67
C ASN A 8 9.52 -11.33 60.53
N LYS A 9 9.02 -12.10 59.54
CA LYS A 9 9.61 -12.16 58.19
C LYS A 9 8.81 -11.23 57.29
N VAL A 10 9.41 -10.14 56.87
CA VAL A 10 8.96 -9.27 55.79
C VAL A 10 9.13 -10.05 54.47
N SER A 11 8.06 -10.36 53.81
CA SER A 11 8.09 -10.93 52.46
C SER A 11 8.00 -9.78 51.46
N ASP A 12 9.07 -9.57 50.74
CA ASP A 12 9.15 -8.73 49.54
C ASP A 12 8.33 -9.38 48.41
N ARG A 13 7.17 -8.77 48.10
CA ARG A 13 6.33 -9.17 46.96
C ARG A 13 6.67 -8.24 45.79
N GLY A 14 7.64 -8.64 44.98
CA GLY A 14 7.86 -8.08 43.68
C GLY A 14 6.58 -8.07 42.81
N ASN A 15 6.14 -6.88 42.50
CA ASN A 15 4.96 -6.61 41.69
C ASN A 15 5.28 -6.88 40.20
N LYS A 16 5.13 -8.10 39.72
CA LYS A 16 5.16 -8.40 38.28
C LYS A 16 3.83 -7.94 37.69
N LYS A 17 3.84 -6.79 37.02
CA LYS A 17 2.74 -6.36 36.16
C LYS A 17 2.49 -7.45 35.08
N ARG A 18 1.36 -8.15 35.20
CA ARG A 18 0.86 -9.03 34.15
C ARG A 18 0.26 -8.15 33.06
N LEU A 19 0.83 -8.18 31.86
CA LEU A 19 0.22 -7.64 30.64
C LEU A 19 -1.14 -8.31 30.43
N PRO A 20 -2.18 -7.59 30.03
CA PRO A 20 -3.51 -8.17 29.85
C PRO A 20 -3.50 -9.11 28.63
N VAL A 21 -4.06 -10.30 28.83
CA VAL A 21 -4.15 -11.40 27.84
C VAL A 21 -5.00 -11.04 26.59
N PHE A 22 -5.62 -9.87 26.57
CA PHE A 22 -6.47 -9.40 25.47
C PHE A 22 -5.71 -8.93 24.22
N SER A 23 -4.41 -8.62 24.31
CA SER A 23 -3.61 -8.10 23.19
C SER A 23 -3.20 -9.17 22.16
N ILE A 24 -3.18 -10.45 22.54
CA ILE A 24 -2.69 -11.54 21.67
C ILE A 24 -3.75 -11.98 20.65
N SER A 25 -5.03 -11.85 20.96
CA SER A 25 -6.11 -12.30 20.06
C SER A 25 -6.36 -11.36 18.88
N LEU A 26 -6.07 -10.06 19.00
CA LEU A 26 -6.26 -9.10 17.91
C LEU A 26 -5.12 -9.16 16.86
N ILE A 27 -3.90 -9.44 17.30
CA ILE A 27 -2.74 -9.61 16.41
C ILE A 27 -2.90 -10.85 15.52
N ALA A 28 -3.48 -11.94 16.07
CA ALA A 28 -3.76 -13.15 15.29
C ALA A 28 -4.81 -12.94 14.19
N CYS A 29 -5.79 -12.04 14.38
CA CYS A 29 -6.79 -11.73 13.35
C CYS A 29 -6.21 -10.94 12.18
N TYR A 30 -5.24 -10.04 12.40
CA TYR A 30 -4.60 -9.28 11.33
C TYR A 30 -3.74 -10.15 10.41
N LEU A 31 -3.03 -11.12 10.98
CA LEU A 31 -2.21 -12.09 10.21
C LEU A 31 -3.06 -13.00 9.31
N VAL A 32 -4.26 -13.39 9.75
CA VAL A 32 -5.14 -14.28 8.98
C VAL A 32 -5.77 -13.57 7.78
N VAL A 33 -6.08 -12.28 7.87
CA VAL A 33 -6.72 -11.52 6.79
C VAL A 33 -5.77 -11.30 5.61
N SER A 34 -4.48 -11.09 5.86
CA SER A 34 -3.49 -10.95 4.77
C SER A 34 -3.17 -12.27 4.06
N ILE A 35 -3.29 -13.41 4.76
CA ILE A 35 -2.94 -14.75 4.23
C ILE A 35 -4.02 -15.30 3.29
N VAL A 36 -5.30 -14.98 3.51
CA VAL A 36 -6.41 -15.57 2.74
C VAL A 36 -6.50 -15.02 1.30
N PHE A 37 -5.87 -13.88 1.01
CA PHE A 37 -6.03 -13.19 -0.27
C PHE A 37 -5.43 -13.90 -1.48
N PHE A 38 -4.46 -14.79 -1.33
CA PHE A 38 -3.74 -15.40 -2.45
C PHE A 38 -3.96 -16.90 -2.66
N VAL A 39 -4.41 -17.64 -1.65
CA VAL A 39 -4.39 -19.13 -1.68
C VAL A 39 -5.51 -19.74 -2.55
N ASN A 40 -6.60 -19.05 -2.85
CA ASN A 40 -7.76 -19.64 -3.53
C ASN A 40 -8.02 -19.16 -4.97
N GLY A 41 -7.24 -18.23 -5.52
CA GLY A 41 -7.48 -17.63 -6.84
C GLY A 41 -6.79 -18.32 -8.02
N PHE A 42 -5.74 -19.08 -7.77
CA PHE A 42 -4.91 -19.67 -8.84
C PHE A 42 -5.07 -21.19 -8.92
N GLY A 43 -6.23 -21.63 -9.37
CA GLY A 43 -6.44 -23.02 -9.80
C GLY A 43 -5.73 -23.28 -11.11
N GLU A 44 -4.96 -24.36 -11.16
CA GLU A 44 -4.20 -24.93 -12.27
C GLU A 44 -4.68 -24.54 -13.68
N ARG A 45 -3.95 -23.65 -14.35
CA ARG A 45 -3.91 -23.59 -15.81
C ARG A 45 -2.46 -23.62 -16.26
N ARG A 46 -2.07 -24.71 -16.93
CA ARG A 46 -0.78 -24.82 -17.59
C ARG A 46 -0.69 -23.74 -18.66
N THR A 47 0.24 -22.80 -18.49
CA THR A 47 0.63 -21.87 -19.54
C THR A 47 1.55 -22.59 -20.53
N PRO A 48 1.39 -22.39 -21.85
CA PRO A 48 2.35 -22.87 -22.82
C PRO A 48 3.68 -22.12 -22.64
N SER A 49 4.79 -22.85 -22.68
CA SER A 49 6.13 -22.29 -22.59
C SER A 49 6.36 -21.25 -23.70
N PRO A 50 6.90 -20.07 -23.40
CA PRO A 50 7.27 -19.10 -24.42
C PRO A 50 8.41 -19.63 -25.29
N PRO A 51 8.50 -19.20 -26.57
CA PRO A 51 9.57 -19.60 -27.45
C PRO A 51 10.94 -19.08 -26.94
N PRO A 52 12.05 -19.74 -27.29
CA PRO A 52 13.39 -19.30 -26.87
C PRO A 52 13.72 -17.92 -27.44
N ILE A 53 14.16 -17.03 -26.56
CA ILE A 53 14.63 -15.69 -26.92
C ILE A 53 16.10 -15.82 -27.34
N GLU A 54 16.45 -15.38 -28.54
CA GLU A 54 17.84 -15.24 -28.98
C GLU A 54 18.56 -14.17 -28.15
N PRO A 55 19.87 -14.32 -27.86
CA PRO A 55 20.62 -13.33 -27.10
C PRO A 55 20.70 -12.01 -27.89
N ILE A 56 20.30 -10.91 -27.27
CA ILE A 56 20.49 -9.56 -27.81
C ILE A 56 21.97 -9.18 -27.54
N GLU A 57 22.70 -8.83 -28.58
CA GLU A 57 24.04 -8.31 -28.49
C GLU A 57 24.07 -6.98 -27.71
N ASP A 58 25.07 -6.83 -26.86
CA ASP A 58 25.36 -5.75 -25.93
C ASP A 58 25.57 -4.42 -26.71
N GLU A 59 24.51 -3.62 -26.88
CA GLU A 59 24.65 -2.24 -27.35
C GLU A 59 24.94 -1.34 -26.13
N THR A 60 26.14 -0.84 -26.06
CA THR A 60 26.65 0.13 -25.09
C THR A 60 25.74 1.36 -25.04
N LEU A 61 25.01 1.49 -23.94
CA LEU A 61 24.20 2.67 -23.64
C LEU A 61 25.12 3.88 -23.44
N THR A 62 25.00 4.85 -24.31
CA THR A 62 25.60 6.18 -24.14
C THR A 62 24.86 6.93 -23.04
N PRO A 63 25.57 7.62 -22.11
CA PRO A 63 24.90 8.38 -21.06
C PRO A 63 24.07 9.52 -21.66
N LEU A 64 22.81 9.61 -21.28
CA LEU A 64 21.95 10.75 -21.60
C LEU A 64 22.51 11.99 -20.88
N VAL A 65 22.84 13.01 -21.67
CA VAL A 65 23.24 14.32 -21.17
C VAL A 65 21.99 15.00 -20.61
N GLU A 66 21.97 15.26 -19.31
CA GLU A 66 20.93 16.06 -18.65
C GLU A 66 20.97 17.48 -19.22
N GLU A 67 19.94 17.87 -19.98
CA GLU A 67 19.65 19.29 -20.20
C GLU A 67 19.03 19.86 -18.91
N PRO A 68 19.41 21.09 -18.50
CA PRO A 68 18.88 21.68 -17.28
C PRO A 68 17.38 21.94 -17.44
N VAL A 69 16.56 21.21 -16.73
CA VAL A 69 15.14 21.52 -16.53
C VAL A 69 15.06 22.89 -15.86
N THR A 70 14.60 23.89 -16.59
CA THR A 70 14.27 25.19 -16.00
C THR A 70 13.06 25.02 -15.10
N THR A 71 13.30 24.77 -13.82
CA THR A 71 12.27 24.84 -12.80
C THR A 71 11.82 26.29 -12.69
N GLN A 72 10.67 26.63 -13.28
CA GLN A 72 9.90 27.76 -12.79
C GLN A 72 9.51 27.42 -11.36
N GLU A 73 10.03 28.19 -10.40
CA GLU A 73 9.53 28.13 -9.04
C GLU A 73 8.02 28.40 -9.09
N PRO A 74 7.18 27.51 -8.47
CA PRO A 74 5.75 27.75 -8.42
C PRO A 74 5.50 29.04 -7.65
N ASP A 75 4.55 29.83 -8.14
CA ASP A 75 4.09 31.06 -7.48
C ASP A 75 3.45 30.65 -6.14
N VAL A 76 4.15 30.87 -5.05
CA VAL A 76 3.80 30.40 -3.68
C VAL A 76 2.50 31.06 -3.18
N ASP A 77 2.00 32.06 -3.88
CA ASP A 77 0.83 32.86 -3.52
C ASP A 77 -0.45 32.46 -4.29
N ASP A 78 -0.41 31.46 -5.20
CA ASP A 78 -1.63 30.92 -5.83
C ASP A 78 -2.17 29.74 -5.00
N PRO A 79 -3.30 29.93 -4.27
CA PRO A 79 -3.89 28.87 -3.44
C PRO A 79 -4.39 27.65 -4.25
N MET A 80 -4.32 27.71 -5.59
CA MET A 80 -4.68 26.60 -6.50
C MET A 80 -3.48 25.93 -7.17
N SER A 81 -2.23 26.33 -6.86
CA SER A 81 -1.06 25.64 -7.39
C SER A 81 -0.88 24.27 -6.72
N LEU A 82 -0.53 23.24 -7.52
CA LEU A 82 -0.17 21.94 -6.99
C LEU A 82 0.95 22.05 -5.97
N ARG A 83 0.78 21.43 -4.82
CA ARG A 83 1.84 21.37 -3.80
C ARG A 83 3.12 20.80 -4.40
N PRO A 84 4.32 21.31 -4.03
CA PRO A 84 5.58 20.85 -4.59
C PRO A 84 5.73 19.33 -4.48
N ALA A 85 6.22 18.69 -5.53
CA ALA A 85 6.61 17.29 -5.46
C ALA A 85 7.93 17.16 -4.70
N VAL A 86 8.05 16.12 -3.89
CA VAL A 86 9.30 15.74 -3.23
C VAL A 86 9.75 14.37 -3.70
N LYS A 87 11.02 14.07 -3.59
CA LYS A 87 11.54 12.71 -3.74
C LYS A 87 11.21 11.94 -2.46
N VAL A 88 10.15 11.18 -2.51
CA VAL A 88 9.58 10.51 -1.35
C VAL A 88 10.45 9.35 -0.88
N LYS A 89 10.85 9.40 0.38
CA LYS A 89 11.44 8.30 1.14
C LYS A 89 10.63 8.18 2.43
N GLY A 90 9.72 7.22 2.52
CA GLY A 90 8.72 7.27 3.58
C GLY A 90 8.34 5.94 4.18
N ILE A 91 7.62 6.04 5.32
CA ILE A 91 7.06 4.92 6.06
C ILE A 91 5.54 5.06 6.16
N TRP A 92 4.83 3.93 6.13
CA TRP A 92 3.40 3.87 6.43
C TRP A 92 3.17 3.63 7.91
N ILE A 93 2.23 4.35 8.50
CA ILE A 93 1.83 4.20 9.90
C ILE A 93 0.34 3.91 9.94
N GLY A 94 -0.03 2.72 10.44
CA GLY A 94 -1.42 2.32 10.58
C GLY A 94 -2.19 3.21 11.56
N ALA A 95 -3.48 3.39 11.32
CA ALA A 95 -4.35 4.30 12.09
C ALA A 95 -4.31 4.08 13.61
N TRP A 96 -4.12 2.84 14.05
CA TRP A 96 -4.01 2.51 15.47
C TRP A 96 -2.78 3.13 16.13
N PHE A 97 -1.62 3.10 15.44
CA PHE A 97 -0.36 3.65 15.95
C PHE A 97 -0.32 5.16 15.80
N SER A 98 -0.90 5.70 14.72
CA SER A 98 -0.98 7.15 14.50
C SER A 98 -1.95 7.86 15.45
N GLY A 99 -2.80 7.12 16.16
CA GLY A 99 -3.66 7.64 17.21
C GLY A 99 -2.97 7.80 18.59
N GLU A 100 -1.79 7.23 18.78
CA GLU A 100 -1.03 7.31 20.03
C GLU A 100 0.07 8.37 19.91
N GLN A 101 0.00 9.43 20.74
CA GLN A 101 0.94 10.56 20.70
C GLN A 101 2.40 10.11 20.84
N GLU A 102 2.72 9.26 21.84
CA GLU A 102 4.08 8.76 22.06
C GLU A 102 4.63 7.98 20.85
N SER A 103 3.76 7.20 20.19
CA SER A 103 4.13 6.48 18.96
C SER A 103 4.44 7.46 17.83
N MET A 104 3.59 8.47 17.62
CA MET A 104 3.80 9.46 16.57
C MET A 104 5.03 10.32 16.82
N ASP A 105 5.29 10.73 18.05
CA ASP A 105 6.52 11.47 18.40
C ASP A 105 7.76 10.65 18.01
N ASN A 106 7.78 9.33 18.31
CA ASN A 106 8.88 8.45 17.93
C ASN A 106 9.03 8.30 16.39
N PHE A 107 7.94 8.26 15.62
CA PHE A 107 8.02 8.21 14.16
C PHE A 107 8.48 9.53 13.54
N ILE A 108 8.04 10.64 14.09
CA ILE A 108 8.50 11.98 13.70
C ILE A 108 10.01 12.12 13.99
N ASP A 109 10.46 11.72 15.17
CA ASP A 109 11.88 11.72 15.54
C ASP A 109 12.70 10.80 14.61
N LEU A 110 12.16 9.64 14.23
CA LEU A 110 12.79 8.74 13.26
C LEU A 110 12.98 9.43 11.90
N VAL A 111 11.95 10.12 11.40
CA VAL A 111 12.03 10.84 10.12
C VAL A 111 13.05 11.98 10.21
N GLU A 112 13.05 12.77 11.30
CA GLU A 112 13.97 13.90 11.47
C GLU A 112 15.45 13.48 11.68
N SER A 113 15.67 12.25 12.18
CA SER A 113 17.03 11.76 12.49
C SER A 113 17.65 10.89 11.38
N THR A 114 16.94 10.69 10.27
CA THR A 114 17.34 9.79 9.18
C THR A 114 17.12 10.42 7.80
N ASP A 115 17.37 9.67 6.74
CA ASP A 115 17.10 10.06 5.35
C ASP A 115 15.62 10.05 4.94
N LEU A 116 14.73 9.63 5.86
CA LEU A 116 13.29 9.68 5.64
C LEU A 116 12.80 11.14 5.57
N ASN A 117 11.75 11.36 4.79
CA ASN A 117 11.13 12.67 4.66
C ASN A 117 9.59 12.63 4.56
N THR A 118 9.01 11.43 4.66
CA THR A 118 7.58 11.22 4.38
C THR A 118 6.94 10.26 5.37
N ILE A 119 5.73 10.59 5.78
CA ILE A 119 4.84 9.73 6.55
C ILE A 119 3.54 9.52 5.78
N VAL A 120 3.12 8.25 5.64
CA VAL A 120 1.81 7.87 5.10
C VAL A 120 0.89 7.51 6.25
N LEU A 121 -0.26 8.21 6.35
CA LEU A 121 -1.30 7.98 7.35
C LEU A 121 -2.59 7.48 6.71
N ASP A 122 -3.29 6.56 7.34
CA ASP A 122 -4.62 6.15 6.89
C ASP A 122 -5.66 7.24 7.14
N LEU A 123 -6.33 7.71 6.10
CA LEU A 123 -7.55 8.52 6.18
C LEU A 123 -8.79 7.64 6.23
N LYS A 124 -8.75 6.50 5.51
CA LYS A 124 -9.77 5.46 5.52
C LYS A 124 -9.10 4.10 5.48
N GLU A 125 -9.43 3.24 6.43
CA GLU A 125 -8.84 1.92 6.61
C GLU A 125 -9.71 0.78 6.03
N GLU A 126 -9.24 -0.46 6.04
CA GLU A 126 -9.83 -1.60 5.31
C GLU A 126 -11.21 -2.04 5.81
N HIS A 127 -11.63 -1.67 7.01
CA HIS A 127 -12.96 -1.96 7.55
C HIS A 127 -13.98 -0.89 7.16
N GLY A 128 -13.54 0.19 6.47
CA GLY A 128 -14.37 1.27 5.97
C GLY A 128 -14.54 2.44 6.94
N HIS A 129 -13.74 2.50 8.00
CA HIS A 129 -13.79 3.66 8.89
C HIS A 129 -12.91 4.80 8.36
N ILE A 130 -13.49 6.01 8.37
CA ILE A 130 -12.70 7.25 8.37
C ILE A 130 -12.03 7.34 9.74
N THR A 131 -10.74 7.56 9.77
CA THR A 131 -9.89 7.39 10.96
C THR A 131 -9.96 8.55 11.95
N PHE A 132 -10.66 9.62 11.62
CA PHE A 132 -10.78 10.85 12.41
C PHE A 132 -12.23 11.36 12.43
N LEU A 133 -12.56 12.19 13.42
CA LEU A 133 -13.86 12.86 13.47
C LEU A 133 -13.90 14.07 12.54
N THR A 134 -15.04 14.26 11.87
CA THR A 134 -15.29 15.36 10.95
C THR A 134 -16.76 15.78 10.96
N ASP A 135 -17.01 17.08 10.70
CA ASP A 135 -18.36 17.62 10.52
C ASP A 135 -18.90 17.40 9.08
N ASN A 136 -18.12 16.79 8.20
CA ASN A 136 -18.56 16.50 6.84
C ASN A 136 -19.71 15.49 6.83
N GLU A 137 -20.87 15.90 6.34
CA GLU A 137 -22.12 15.12 6.41
C GLU A 137 -22.07 13.78 5.67
N ILE A 138 -21.17 13.65 4.70
CA ILE A 138 -21.04 12.45 3.86
C ILE A 138 -20.20 11.39 4.59
N ILE A 139 -18.99 11.77 4.99
CA ILE A 139 -18.00 10.83 5.52
C ILE A 139 -18.07 10.64 7.04
N SER A 140 -18.67 11.57 7.78
CA SER A 140 -18.86 11.45 9.24
C SER A 140 -19.66 10.21 9.67
N LYS A 141 -20.48 9.67 8.78
CA LYS A 141 -21.29 8.46 9.04
C LYS A 141 -20.48 7.19 9.29
N THR A 142 -19.22 7.18 8.84
CA THR A 142 -18.28 6.07 8.99
C THR A 142 -17.05 6.46 9.80
N ALA A 143 -17.02 7.69 10.34
CA ALA A 143 -15.90 8.22 11.12
C ALA A 143 -15.77 7.54 12.49
N ARG A 144 -14.53 7.32 12.89
CA ARG A 144 -14.11 6.88 14.23
C ARG A 144 -12.93 7.72 14.68
N ASP A 145 -12.86 8.02 15.95
CA ASP A 145 -11.76 8.76 16.56
C ASP A 145 -10.55 7.83 16.79
N LEU A 146 -9.94 7.38 15.70
CA LEU A 146 -8.73 6.55 15.74
C LEU A 146 -7.47 7.41 15.77
N VAL A 147 -7.50 8.56 15.09
CA VAL A 147 -6.41 9.55 15.05
C VAL A 147 -6.95 10.89 15.59
N PRO A 148 -6.98 11.05 16.91
CA PRO A 148 -7.41 12.31 17.53
C PRO A 148 -6.51 13.45 17.07
N SER A 149 -7.09 14.65 16.94
CA SER A 149 -6.34 15.86 16.58
C SER A 149 -5.51 15.72 15.28
N ILE A 150 -6.03 14.99 14.28
CA ILE A 150 -5.32 14.75 13.02
C ILE A 150 -4.85 16.05 12.34
N LYS A 151 -5.61 17.13 12.49
CA LYS A 151 -5.28 18.44 11.92
C LYS A 151 -4.00 19.01 12.55
N GLU A 152 -3.91 18.97 13.87
CA GLU A 152 -2.75 19.42 14.63
C GLU A 152 -1.54 18.54 14.34
N LEU A 153 -1.73 17.22 14.21
CA LEU A 153 -0.69 16.27 13.86
C LEU A 153 -0.12 16.56 12.46
N VAL A 154 -0.96 16.75 11.46
CA VAL A 154 -0.52 17.09 10.10
C VAL A 154 0.20 18.44 10.07
N ALA A 155 -0.32 19.45 10.79
CA ALA A 155 0.31 20.76 10.89
C ALA A 155 1.70 20.69 11.56
N ASP A 156 1.86 19.87 12.61
CA ASP A 156 3.16 19.66 13.27
C ASP A 156 4.16 19.01 12.31
N MET A 157 3.81 17.91 11.66
CA MET A 157 4.68 17.23 10.68
C MET A 157 5.11 18.18 9.55
N ARG A 158 4.17 18.95 8.99
CA ARG A 158 4.49 19.92 7.93
C ARG A 158 5.39 21.05 8.41
N SER A 159 5.27 21.49 9.67
CA SER A 159 6.15 22.50 10.25
C SER A 159 7.60 22.03 10.40
N ARG A 160 7.80 20.71 10.30
CA ARG A 160 9.11 20.02 10.33
C ARG A 160 9.56 19.55 8.95
N ASP A 161 8.97 20.11 7.88
CA ASP A 161 9.25 19.75 6.48
C ASP A 161 8.98 18.26 6.13
N ILE A 162 8.14 17.56 6.91
CA ILE A 162 7.72 16.19 6.63
C ILE A 162 6.58 16.21 5.60
N TYR A 163 6.76 15.47 4.50
CA TYR A 163 5.73 15.29 3.49
C TYR A 163 4.67 14.28 3.97
N VAL A 164 3.41 14.69 4.00
CA VAL A 164 2.34 13.88 4.58
C VAL A 164 1.42 13.37 3.48
N ILE A 165 1.32 12.04 3.37
CA ILE A 165 0.44 11.35 2.42
C ILE A 165 -0.74 10.75 3.17
N GLY A 166 -1.95 11.01 2.68
CA GLY A 166 -3.18 10.42 3.21
C GLY A 166 -3.62 9.20 2.40
N ARG A 167 -3.50 7.99 2.96
CA ARG A 167 -3.92 6.75 2.30
C ARG A 167 -5.43 6.55 2.43
N ILE A 168 -6.08 6.22 1.32
CA ILE A 168 -7.51 5.95 1.22
C ILE A 168 -7.70 4.56 0.65
N VAL A 169 -8.24 3.62 1.45
CA VAL A 169 -8.73 2.33 0.95
C VAL A 169 -9.98 2.59 0.11
N CYS A 170 -9.90 2.43 -1.21
CA CYS A 170 -10.94 2.84 -2.14
C CYS A 170 -12.14 1.88 -2.14
N PHE A 171 -12.09 0.82 -2.96
CA PHE A 171 -13.28 0.03 -3.26
C PHE A 171 -13.56 -1.10 -2.25
N LYS A 172 -12.61 -1.51 -1.43
CA LYS A 172 -12.86 -2.42 -0.31
C LYS A 172 -13.48 -1.65 0.86
N ASP A 173 -14.78 -1.79 1.09
CA ASP A 173 -15.47 -1.09 2.16
C ASP A 173 -16.69 -1.86 2.66
N PRO A 174 -16.52 -2.75 3.64
CA PRO A 174 -17.63 -3.52 4.20
C PRO A 174 -18.68 -2.66 4.89
N LEU A 175 -18.25 -1.53 5.50
CA LEU A 175 -19.13 -0.64 6.25
C LEU A 175 -20.03 0.17 5.32
N TYR A 176 -19.45 0.82 4.30
CA TYR A 176 -20.20 1.57 3.30
C TYR A 176 -21.13 0.66 2.51
N CYS A 177 -20.66 -0.50 2.06
CA CYS A 177 -21.44 -1.49 1.33
C CYS A 177 -22.62 -2.05 2.15
N SER A 178 -22.49 -2.13 3.48
CA SER A 178 -23.60 -2.54 4.34
C SER A 178 -24.72 -1.51 4.41
N LYS A 179 -24.38 -0.24 4.28
CA LYS A 179 -25.32 0.90 4.32
C LYS A 179 -25.88 1.25 2.93
N ASN A 180 -25.13 0.94 1.88
CA ASN A 180 -25.47 1.25 0.48
C ASN A 180 -25.31 -0.02 -0.40
N PRO A 181 -26.15 -1.05 -0.17
CA PRO A 181 -25.99 -2.34 -0.88
C PRO A 181 -26.23 -2.22 -2.38
N GLU A 182 -26.94 -1.20 -2.86
CA GLU A 182 -27.17 -0.92 -4.28
C GLU A 182 -25.89 -0.44 -5.00
N LEU A 183 -24.95 0.14 -4.27
CA LEU A 183 -23.66 0.65 -4.79
C LEU A 183 -22.54 -0.38 -4.67
N SER A 184 -22.83 -1.59 -4.15
CA SER A 184 -21.87 -2.67 -3.96
C SER A 184 -21.76 -3.57 -5.18
N LEU A 185 -20.66 -4.29 -5.30
CA LEU A 185 -20.57 -5.42 -6.21
C LEU A 185 -21.62 -6.47 -5.86
N ARG A 186 -22.17 -7.13 -6.87
CA ARG A 186 -23.19 -8.16 -6.73
C ARG A 186 -22.72 -9.47 -7.35
N ASN A 187 -23.24 -10.57 -6.83
CA ASN A 187 -23.07 -11.88 -7.45
C ASN A 187 -24.13 -12.16 -8.52
N SER A 188 -24.03 -13.31 -9.18
CA SER A 188 -24.97 -13.74 -10.23
C SER A 188 -26.42 -13.84 -9.75
N ASP A 189 -26.66 -14.10 -8.45
CA ASP A 189 -28.01 -14.13 -7.84
C ASP A 189 -28.54 -12.73 -7.51
N GLY A 190 -27.76 -11.68 -7.74
CA GLY A 190 -28.12 -10.29 -7.41
C GLY A 190 -27.92 -9.91 -5.94
N ASN A 191 -27.38 -10.80 -5.10
CA ASN A 191 -27.01 -10.48 -3.74
C ASN A 191 -25.70 -9.68 -3.69
N ARG A 192 -25.47 -8.94 -2.58
CA ARG A 192 -24.18 -8.28 -2.34
C ARG A 192 -23.06 -9.33 -2.37
N TRP A 193 -22.06 -9.10 -3.21
CA TRP A 193 -20.87 -9.93 -3.25
C TRP A 193 -19.93 -9.59 -2.08
N THR A 194 -19.25 -10.60 -1.53
CA THR A 194 -18.23 -10.42 -0.49
C THR A 194 -17.01 -11.25 -0.81
N ASP A 195 -15.85 -10.77 -0.38
CA ASP A 195 -14.60 -11.51 -0.46
C ASP A 195 -14.57 -12.69 0.53
N SER A 196 -13.48 -13.46 0.56
CA SER A 196 -13.28 -14.60 1.45
C SER A 196 -13.29 -14.23 2.94
N SER A 197 -13.02 -12.97 3.28
CA SER A 197 -13.12 -12.44 4.64
C SER A 197 -14.53 -11.98 5.02
N GLY A 198 -15.48 -12.02 4.09
CA GLY A 198 -16.85 -11.50 4.24
C GLY A 198 -16.95 -9.98 4.03
N SER A 199 -15.89 -9.32 3.56
CA SER A 199 -15.90 -7.88 3.30
C SER A 199 -16.63 -7.55 2.00
N GLY A 200 -17.51 -6.55 2.04
CA GLY A 200 -18.17 -6.00 0.86
C GLY A 200 -17.24 -5.07 0.08
N TRP A 201 -17.46 -4.99 -1.22
CA TRP A 201 -16.72 -4.12 -2.12
C TRP A 201 -17.65 -3.20 -2.88
N MET A 202 -17.29 -1.93 -2.97
CA MET A 202 -17.98 -0.96 -3.82
C MET A 202 -17.83 -1.34 -5.29
N ASN A 203 -18.87 -1.08 -6.08
CA ASN A 203 -18.81 -1.29 -7.53
C ASN A 203 -18.08 -0.12 -8.19
N PRO A 204 -16.93 -0.33 -8.85
CA PRO A 204 -16.19 0.76 -9.50
C PRO A 204 -16.94 1.44 -10.65
N TYR A 205 -17.97 0.80 -11.23
CA TYR A 205 -18.81 1.40 -12.28
C TYR A 205 -19.85 2.40 -11.75
N MET A 206 -20.02 2.51 -10.43
CA MET A 206 -20.97 3.43 -9.80
C MET A 206 -20.29 4.75 -9.46
N ARG A 207 -20.67 5.83 -10.13
CA ARG A 207 -20.06 7.17 -9.95
C ARG A 207 -20.26 7.74 -8.54
N GLU A 208 -21.33 7.37 -7.88
CA GLU A 208 -21.62 7.75 -6.50
C GLU A 208 -20.50 7.30 -5.54
N ASN A 209 -19.88 6.15 -5.82
CA ASN A 209 -18.73 5.64 -5.06
C ASN A 209 -17.50 6.53 -5.26
N TRP A 210 -17.30 7.06 -6.47
CA TRP A 210 -16.19 7.95 -6.78
C TRP A 210 -16.31 9.28 -6.03
N GLU A 211 -17.52 9.86 -6.00
CA GLU A 211 -17.78 11.10 -5.27
C GLU A 211 -17.59 10.92 -3.77
N TYR A 212 -17.99 9.77 -3.20
CA TYR A 212 -17.70 9.45 -1.80
C TYR A 212 -16.20 9.43 -1.51
N ILE A 213 -15.40 8.78 -2.38
CA ILE A 213 -13.94 8.71 -2.22
C ILE A 213 -13.31 10.10 -2.42
N ALA A 214 -13.77 10.86 -3.40
CA ALA A 214 -13.31 12.23 -3.65
C ALA A 214 -13.59 13.17 -2.47
N GLU A 215 -14.72 12.96 -1.77
CA GLU A 215 -15.02 13.78 -0.58
C GLU A 215 -14.04 13.52 0.57
N ILE A 216 -13.53 12.29 0.71
CA ILE A 216 -12.42 11.99 1.65
C ILE A 216 -11.16 12.75 1.24
N GLY A 217 -10.85 12.77 -0.05
CA GLY A 217 -9.71 13.55 -0.58
C GLY A 217 -9.87 15.06 -0.38
N ARG A 218 -11.08 15.61 -0.55
CA ARG A 218 -11.36 17.03 -0.25
C ARG A 218 -11.16 17.35 1.22
N GLU A 219 -11.51 16.42 2.11
CA GLU A 219 -11.27 16.59 3.54
C GLU A 219 -9.76 16.51 3.87
N ALA A 220 -9.01 15.62 3.20
CA ALA A 220 -7.56 15.59 3.31
C ALA A 220 -6.92 16.93 2.92
N ALA A 221 -7.44 17.60 1.88
CA ALA A 221 -7.00 18.93 1.49
C ALA A 221 -7.24 19.99 2.58
N ARG A 222 -8.42 19.94 3.25
CA ARG A 222 -8.74 20.82 4.39
C ARG A 222 -7.86 20.58 5.60
N LEU A 223 -7.40 19.34 5.78
CA LEU A 223 -6.45 18.91 6.79
C LEU A 223 -4.98 19.15 6.38
N GLU A 224 -4.78 19.72 5.18
CA GLU A 224 -3.49 20.12 4.63
C GLU A 224 -2.52 18.96 4.30
N PHE A 225 -3.02 17.75 4.03
CA PHE A 225 -2.19 16.68 3.45
C PHE A 225 -1.57 17.13 2.13
N ASN A 226 -0.34 16.70 1.85
CA ASN A 226 0.37 17.04 0.61
C ASN A 226 -0.14 16.23 -0.59
N GLU A 227 -0.55 14.99 -0.33
CA GLU A 227 -0.92 14.00 -1.34
C GLU A 227 -1.97 13.04 -0.78
N ILE A 228 -2.84 12.50 -1.62
CA ILE A 228 -3.63 11.31 -1.31
C ILE A 228 -3.09 10.10 -2.06
N GLN A 229 -3.11 8.94 -1.41
CA GLN A 229 -2.70 7.67 -1.97
C GLN A 229 -3.89 6.72 -2.03
N LEU A 230 -4.23 6.26 -3.24
CA LEU A 230 -5.38 5.40 -3.51
C LEU A 230 -4.96 3.93 -3.42
N ASP A 231 -5.32 3.27 -2.32
CA ASP A 231 -5.13 1.83 -2.17
C ASP A 231 -6.44 1.08 -2.41
N TYR A 232 -6.37 -0.22 -2.67
CA TYR A 232 -7.53 -1.04 -3.09
C TYR A 232 -8.31 -0.41 -4.26
N MET A 233 -7.63 0.33 -5.10
CA MET A 233 -8.11 0.88 -6.36
C MET A 233 -8.10 -0.23 -7.43
N ARG A 234 -8.95 -1.24 -7.23
CA ARG A 234 -8.97 -2.47 -8.02
C ARG A 234 -10.24 -3.28 -7.81
N PHE A 235 -10.43 -4.29 -8.65
CA PHE A 235 -11.40 -5.34 -8.38
C PHE A 235 -10.84 -6.41 -7.44
N PRO A 236 -11.71 -7.09 -6.66
CA PRO A 236 -11.29 -8.23 -5.86
C PRO A 236 -10.92 -9.43 -6.75
N VAL A 237 -9.91 -10.20 -6.30
CA VAL A 237 -9.43 -11.41 -7.00
C VAL A 237 -9.49 -12.65 -6.13
N ASP A 238 -9.87 -12.51 -4.87
CA ASP A 238 -10.06 -13.58 -3.90
C ASP A 238 -11.53 -14.02 -3.81
N GLY A 239 -11.75 -15.13 -3.14
CA GLY A 239 -13.09 -15.71 -3.01
C GLY A 239 -13.67 -16.14 -4.36
N SER A 240 -14.99 -16.00 -4.50
CA SER A 240 -15.71 -16.32 -5.74
C SER A 240 -15.71 -15.14 -6.73
N SER A 241 -14.54 -14.60 -7.04
CA SER A 241 -14.41 -13.43 -7.95
C SER A 241 -15.00 -13.69 -9.36
N SER A 242 -15.06 -14.94 -9.79
CA SER A 242 -15.74 -15.35 -11.03
C SER A 242 -17.28 -15.25 -10.97
N ASP A 243 -17.86 -15.11 -9.79
CA ASP A 243 -19.31 -14.94 -9.57
C ASP A 243 -19.71 -13.46 -9.52
N ILE A 244 -18.78 -12.53 -9.67
CA ILE A 244 -19.08 -11.10 -9.71
C ILE A 244 -19.84 -10.77 -10.99
N ASN A 245 -21.06 -10.26 -10.83
CA ASN A 245 -21.89 -9.79 -11.93
C ASN A 245 -21.72 -8.26 -12.08
N LEU A 246 -21.02 -7.87 -13.13
CA LEU A 246 -20.78 -6.46 -13.46
C LEU A 246 -21.91 -5.86 -14.32
N GLY A 247 -22.87 -6.68 -14.77
CA GLY A 247 -23.97 -6.26 -15.64
C GLY A 247 -23.49 -5.66 -16.96
N GLN A 248 -24.38 -4.87 -17.59
CA GLN A 248 -24.12 -4.23 -18.88
C GLN A 248 -22.87 -3.33 -18.85
N ALA A 249 -22.60 -2.64 -17.75
CA ALA A 249 -21.44 -1.75 -17.64
C ALA A 249 -20.11 -2.53 -17.80
N GLY A 250 -20.02 -3.75 -17.25
CA GLY A 250 -18.86 -4.62 -17.43
C GLY A 250 -18.72 -5.23 -18.82
N ASP A 251 -19.83 -5.29 -19.59
CA ASP A 251 -19.81 -5.72 -21.00
C ASP A 251 -19.34 -4.59 -21.94
N GLU A 252 -19.62 -3.32 -21.56
CA GLU A 252 -19.32 -2.13 -22.36
C GLU A 252 -17.92 -1.56 -22.10
N GLN A 253 -17.39 -1.71 -20.88
CA GLN A 253 -16.12 -1.15 -20.48
C GLN A 253 -15.31 -2.16 -19.64
N SER A 254 -14.02 -2.32 -19.96
CA SER A 254 -13.16 -3.24 -19.21
C SER A 254 -12.89 -2.78 -17.79
N ARG A 255 -12.48 -3.72 -16.90
CA ARG A 255 -12.05 -3.39 -15.55
C ARG A 255 -10.88 -2.40 -15.53
N ALA A 256 -9.93 -2.55 -16.47
CA ALA A 256 -8.77 -1.66 -16.56
C ALA A 256 -9.17 -0.24 -16.99
N ASP A 257 -10.09 -0.11 -17.95
CA ASP A 257 -10.55 1.21 -18.39
C ASP A 257 -11.30 1.96 -17.29
N ILE A 258 -12.20 1.30 -16.55
CA ILE A 258 -12.99 1.97 -15.50
C ILE A 258 -12.11 2.37 -14.31
N ILE A 259 -11.09 1.56 -13.95
CA ILE A 259 -10.14 1.91 -12.87
C ILE A 259 -9.24 3.07 -13.32
N ALA A 260 -8.77 3.07 -14.57
CA ALA A 260 -7.99 4.19 -15.11
C ALA A 260 -8.84 5.49 -15.19
N GLU A 261 -10.11 5.39 -15.56
CA GLU A 261 -11.03 6.53 -15.57
C GLU A 261 -11.29 7.08 -14.17
N PHE A 262 -11.43 6.19 -13.17
CA PHE A 262 -11.52 6.59 -11.76
C PHE A 262 -10.24 7.30 -11.29
N ALA A 263 -9.05 6.77 -11.63
CA ALA A 263 -7.78 7.42 -11.30
C ALA A 263 -7.69 8.83 -11.88
N GLY A 264 -8.06 8.99 -13.16
CA GLY A 264 -8.12 10.29 -13.83
C GLY A 264 -9.11 11.26 -13.19
N PHE A 265 -10.30 10.77 -12.83
CA PHE A 265 -11.28 11.57 -12.10
C PHE A 265 -10.71 12.05 -10.75
N MET A 266 -10.11 11.17 -9.97
CA MET A 266 -9.53 11.53 -8.67
C MET A 266 -8.41 12.56 -8.83
N ARG A 267 -7.51 12.37 -9.79
CA ARG A 267 -6.45 13.34 -10.08
C ARG A 267 -7.04 14.71 -10.42
N ASP A 268 -8.00 14.76 -11.34
CA ASP A 268 -8.56 16.00 -11.82
C ASP A 268 -9.31 16.75 -10.71
N GLU A 269 -10.01 16.05 -9.81
CA GLU A 269 -10.66 16.64 -8.65
C GLU A 269 -9.66 17.17 -7.62
N MET A 270 -8.60 16.41 -7.32
CA MET A 270 -7.61 16.78 -6.33
C MET A 270 -6.68 17.90 -6.82
N HIS A 271 -6.30 17.90 -8.10
CA HIS A 271 -5.49 18.96 -8.69
C HIS A 271 -6.19 20.33 -8.63
N LYS A 272 -7.54 20.39 -8.75
CA LYS A 272 -8.31 21.65 -8.57
C LYS A 272 -8.12 22.30 -7.21
N ILE A 273 -7.71 21.51 -6.22
CA ILE A 273 -7.51 21.95 -4.83
C ILE A 273 -6.07 21.80 -4.35
N GLY A 274 -5.14 21.65 -5.31
CA GLY A 274 -3.70 21.65 -5.05
C GLY A 274 -3.12 20.39 -4.42
N VAL A 275 -3.85 19.26 -4.41
CA VAL A 275 -3.41 17.98 -3.81
C VAL A 275 -2.96 17.00 -4.89
N ARG A 276 -1.83 16.33 -4.68
CA ARG A 276 -1.34 15.28 -5.57
C ARG A 276 -2.04 13.96 -5.33
N VAL A 277 -2.02 13.09 -6.35
CA VAL A 277 -2.67 11.77 -6.29
C VAL A 277 -1.69 10.69 -6.70
N SER A 278 -1.48 9.72 -5.82
CA SER A 278 -0.78 8.48 -6.12
C SER A 278 -1.68 7.26 -5.93
N ALA A 279 -1.23 6.09 -6.37
CA ALA A 279 -1.96 4.86 -6.18
C ALA A 279 -1.04 3.68 -5.90
N ASP A 280 -1.53 2.76 -5.04
CA ASP A 280 -0.92 1.48 -4.77
C ASP A 280 -1.43 0.44 -5.76
N VAL A 281 -0.52 -0.27 -6.39
CA VAL A 281 -0.83 -1.34 -7.34
C VAL A 281 -0.14 -2.63 -6.95
N PHE A 282 -0.75 -3.75 -7.26
CA PHE A 282 -0.07 -5.03 -7.05
C PHE A 282 1.13 -5.16 -8.00
N ALA A 283 2.27 -5.59 -7.48
CA ALA A 283 3.47 -5.83 -8.28
C ALA A 283 3.22 -6.79 -9.45
N ILE A 284 2.36 -7.80 -9.24
CA ILE A 284 1.98 -8.78 -10.27
C ILE A 284 1.31 -8.13 -11.49
N SER A 285 0.64 -6.99 -11.32
CA SER A 285 0.00 -6.28 -12.44
C SER A 285 1.00 -5.75 -13.46
N GLY A 286 2.25 -5.53 -13.06
CA GLY A 286 3.34 -5.18 -13.95
C GLY A 286 4.00 -6.40 -14.63
N ILE A 287 3.73 -7.63 -14.16
CA ILE A 287 4.38 -8.86 -14.62
C ILE A 287 3.44 -9.70 -15.49
N SER A 288 2.16 -9.73 -15.16
CA SER A 288 1.14 -10.56 -15.78
C SER A 288 -0.01 -9.70 -16.32
N GLU A 289 -0.16 -9.68 -17.64
CA GLU A 289 -1.28 -8.96 -18.29
C GLU A 289 -2.65 -9.55 -17.89
N GLN A 290 -2.70 -10.85 -17.59
CA GLN A 290 -3.94 -11.49 -17.13
C GLN A 290 -4.32 -11.00 -15.73
N ASP A 291 -3.36 -10.90 -14.81
CA ASP A 291 -3.62 -10.40 -13.46
C ASP A 291 -3.94 -8.90 -13.48
N ALA A 292 -3.24 -8.12 -14.29
CA ALA A 292 -3.56 -6.71 -14.51
C ALA A 292 -5.02 -6.53 -14.99
N ALA A 293 -5.48 -7.33 -15.93
CA ALA A 293 -6.85 -7.29 -16.44
C ALA A 293 -7.87 -7.72 -15.37
N LEU A 294 -7.57 -8.74 -14.55
CA LEU A 294 -8.46 -9.21 -13.48
C LEU A 294 -8.59 -8.17 -12.34
N LEU A 295 -7.50 -7.56 -11.99
CA LEU A 295 -7.44 -6.49 -10.97
C LEU A 295 -8.03 -5.17 -11.49
N GLY A 296 -7.96 -4.93 -12.80
CA GLY A 296 -8.20 -3.62 -13.42
C GLY A 296 -7.01 -2.68 -13.26
N GLN A 297 -5.83 -3.17 -12.94
CA GLN A 297 -4.62 -2.38 -12.70
C GLN A 297 -3.65 -2.49 -13.88
N ASP A 298 -4.02 -1.95 -15.04
CA ASP A 298 -3.08 -1.81 -16.15
C ASP A 298 -2.21 -0.58 -15.97
N PHE A 299 -0.92 -0.80 -15.77
CA PHE A 299 0.07 0.26 -15.50
C PHE A 299 0.10 1.32 -16.62
N ARG A 300 -0.02 0.92 -17.90
CA ARG A 300 0.02 1.84 -19.04
C ARG A 300 -1.19 2.77 -19.07
N LEU A 301 -2.35 2.29 -18.62
CA LEU A 301 -3.56 3.09 -18.51
C LEU A 301 -3.57 3.96 -17.25
N LEU A 302 -2.98 3.49 -16.16
CA LEU A 302 -2.93 4.22 -14.89
C LEU A 302 -1.90 5.35 -14.91
N SER A 303 -0.71 5.10 -15.48
CA SER A 303 0.43 6.03 -15.42
C SER A 303 0.11 7.45 -15.89
N PRO A 304 -0.61 7.68 -16.99
CA PRO A 304 -0.98 9.05 -17.41
C PRO A 304 -2.00 9.75 -16.51
N ASN A 305 -2.63 9.01 -15.60
CA ASN A 305 -3.74 9.46 -14.77
C ASN A 305 -3.37 9.68 -13.30
N LEU A 306 -2.10 9.61 -12.93
CA LEU A 306 -1.61 9.71 -11.56
C LEU A 306 -0.31 10.53 -11.51
N ASP A 307 0.00 11.11 -10.35
CA ASP A 307 1.28 11.78 -10.10
C ASP A 307 2.39 10.78 -9.73
N ALA A 308 2.03 9.70 -9.00
CA ALA A 308 2.93 8.60 -8.70
C ALA A 308 2.19 7.26 -8.66
N ILE A 309 2.90 6.17 -8.94
CA ILE A 309 2.42 4.80 -8.78
C ILE A 309 3.38 4.06 -7.86
N SER A 310 2.81 3.38 -6.88
CA SER A 310 3.55 2.58 -5.89
C SER A 310 3.25 1.08 -6.08
N PRO A 311 4.06 0.37 -6.90
CA PRO A 311 3.98 -1.09 -6.93
C PRO A 311 4.33 -1.66 -5.56
N MET A 312 3.47 -2.49 -5.00
CA MET A 312 3.67 -3.19 -3.73
C MET A 312 4.58 -4.40 -3.96
N ILE A 313 5.89 -4.19 -3.94
CA ILE A 313 6.89 -5.22 -4.20
C ILE A 313 7.31 -5.85 -2.88
N TYR A 314 6.48 -6.75 -2.36
CA TYR A 314 6.75 -7.50 -1.15
C TYR A 314 7.26 -8.89 -1.53
N PRO A 315 8.56 -9.23 -1.29
CA PRO A 315 9.12 -10.50 -1.74
C PRO A 315 8.37 -11.73 -1.24
N SER A 316 7.77 -11.66 -0.06
CA SER A 316 6.94 -12.71 0.53
C SER A 316 5.61 -12.96 -0.20
N HIS A 317 5.16 -12.04 -1.02
CA HIS A 317 3.91 -12.15 -1.79
C HIS A 317 4.10 -12.74 -3.19
N PHE A 318 5.32 -13.16 -3.54
CA PHE A 318 5.59 -13.92 -4.75
C PHE A 318 5.55 -15.42 -4.46
N HIS A 319 5.16 -16.22 -5.45
CA HIS A 319 5.13 -17.67 -5.31
C HIS A 319 6.52 -18.25 -5.05
N ASN A 320 6.60 -19.21 -4.14
CA ASN A 320 7.80 -20.00 -3.84
C ASN A 320 7.65 -21.45 -4.33
N ASP A 321 8.74 -22.22 -4.34
CA ASP A 321 8.78 -23.61 -4.82
C ASP A 321 8.28 -24.63 -3.77
N GLY A 322 7.76 -24.19 -2.64
CA GLY A 322 7.13 -25.04 -1.63
C GLY A 322 5.71 -25.47 -1.98
N ASP A 323 5.11 -26.20 -1.05
CA ASP A 323 3.71 -26.65 -1.08
C ASP A 323 2.84 -25.97 0.00
N GLY A 324 3.43 -25.02 0.74
CA GLY A 324 2.78 -24.25 1.80
C GLY A 324 2.19 -22.93 1.30
N SER A 325 2.18 -21.94 2.19
CA SER A 325 1.71 -20.58 1.87
C SER A 325 2.50 -19.98 0.70
N PHE A 326 1.80 -19.46 -0.30
CA PHE A 326 2.36 -18.98 -1.57
C PHE A 326 3.21 -20.02 -2.32
N GLY A 327 3.14 -21.29 -1.96
CA GLY A 327 3.82 -22.37 -2.68
C GLY A 327 3.06 -22.75 -3.96
N ASN A 328 3.81 -22.92 -5.07
CA ASN A 328 3.28 -23.44 -6.34
C ASN A 328 4.13 -24.60 -6.89
N GLY A 329 5.17 -25.00 -6.13
CA GLY A 329 6.12 -26.05 -6.53
C GLY A 329 7.19 -25.61 -7.55
N GLU A 330 7.16 -24.35 -8.00
CA GLU A 330 8.05 -23.86 -9.08
C GLU A 330 8.77 -22.55 -8.70
N GLY A 331 8.12 -21.66 -7.98
CA GLY A 331 8.58 -20.30 -7.68
C GLY A 331 7.98 -19.25 -8.60
N SER A 332 8.59 -18.06 -8.62
CA SER A 332 8.17 -16.91 -9.45
C SER A 332 9.20 -16.57 -10.50
N PHE A 333 8.76 -16.44 -11.74
CA PHE A 333 9.60 -16.01 -12.85
C PHE A 333 9.40 -14.51 -13.09
N ILE A 334 10.43 -13.71 -12.77
CA ILE A 334 10.38 -12.25 -12.84
C ILE A 334 11.51 -11.76 -13.72
N ASN A 335 11.20 -11.04 -14.78
CA ASN A 335 12.19 -10.43 -15.67
C ASN A 335 13.23 -11.41 -16.23
N GLY A 336 12.86 -12.66 -16.51
CA GLY A 336 13.76 -13.67 -17.01
C GLY A 336 14.56 -14.43 -15.94
N VAL A 337 14.35 -14.11 -14.64
CA VAL A 337 14.99 -14.76 -13.50
C VAL A 337 13.95 -15.58 -12.72
N LEU A 338 14.30 -16.82 -12.39
CA LEU A 338 13.49 -17.68 -11.54
C LEU A 338 13.89 -17.49 -10.06
N PHE A 339 12.94 -17.08 -9.24
CA PHE A 339 13.04 -16.98 -7.80
C PHE A 339 12.27 -18.14 -7.16
N THR A 340 12.97 -19.15 -6.65
CA THR A 340 12.32 -20.30 -5.99
C THR A 340 11.92 -19.97 -4.55
N LYS A 341 12.60 -19.02 -3.93
CA LYS A 341 12.35 -18.56 -2.56
C LYS A 341 12.43 -17.02 -2.49
N PRO A 342 11.46 -16.32 -3.07
CA PRO A 342 11.55 -14.85 -3.26
C PRO A 342 11.83 -14.07 -1.98
N ALA A 343 11.24 -14.46 -0.83
CA ALA A 343 11.43 -13.78 0.43
C ALA A 343 12.86 -13.89 1.01
N LEU A 344 13.70 -14.77 0.45
CA LEU A 344 15.12 -14.86 0.80
C LEU A 344 16.02 -14.00 -0.10
N GLU A 345 15.46 -13.43 -1.16
CA GLU A 345 16.17 -12.69 -2.20
C GLU A 345 15.59 -11.30 -2.44
N PRO A 346 15.46 -10.46 -1.37
CA PRO A 346 14.71 -9.19 -1.46
C PRO A 346 15.27 -8.23 -2.50
N TYR A 347 16.61 -8.10 -2.61
CA TYR A 347 17.24 -7.28 -3.65
C TYR A 347 16.83 -7.75 -5.06
N GLY A 348 17.00 -9.05 -5.33
CA GLY A 348 16.74 -9.60 -6.65
C GLY A 348 15.29 -9.45 -7.09
N VAL A 349 14.35 -9.69 -6.17
CA VAL A 349 12.91 -9.55 -6.44
C VAL A 349 12.56 -8.10 -6.74
N VAL A 350 12.99 -7.15 -5.89
CA VAL A 350 12.69 -5.73 -6.08
C VAL A 350 13.30 -5.20 -7.37
N TYR A 351 14.59 -5.46 -7.62
CA TYR A 351 15.29 -5.00 -8.82
C TYR A 351 14.62 -5.52 -10.10
N ASN A 352 14.38 -6.83 -10.20
CA ASN A 352 13.83 -7.43 -11.41
C ASN A 352 12.36 -7.01 -11.64
N THR A 353 11.57 -6.83 -10.58
CA THR A 353 10.22 -6.31 -10.70
C THR A 353 10.22 -4.88 -11.24
N LEU A 354 11.07 -4.00 -10.72
CA LEU A 354 11.19 -2.63 -11.20
C LEU A 354 11.66 -2.56 -12.65
N GLN A 355 12.65 -3.36 -13.03
CA GLN A 355 13.11 -3.45 -14.42
C GLN A 355 11.97 -3.91 -15.37
N HIS A 356 11.00 -4.67 -14.88
CA HIS A 356 9.84 -5.03 -15.66
C HIS A 356 8.89 -3.83 -15.86
N PHE A 357 8.63 -3.04 -14.82
CA PHE A 357 7.85 -1.80 -14.91
C PHE A 357 8.49 -0.76 -15.84
N VAL A 358 9.84 -0.60 -15.79
CA VAL A 358 10.57 0.30 -16.70
C VAL A 358 10.25 0.02 -18.18
N ARG A 359 10.14 -1.25 -18.57
CA ARG A 359 9.79 -1.62 -19.96
C ARG A 359 8.36 -1.30 -20.34
N MET A 360 7.48 -1.11 -19.37
CA MET A 360 6.08 -0.71 -19.60
C MET A 360 5.93 0.81 -19.69
N MET A 361 6.90 1.57 -19.18
CA MET A 361 6.91 3.02 -19.29
C MET A 361 7.17 3.42 -20.74
N ASP A 362 6.40 4.39 -21.22
CA ASP A 362 6.65 5.00 -22.50
C ASP A 362 7.81 6.01 -22.32
N PRO A 363 9.01 5.78 -22.91
CA PRO A 363 10.16 6.66 -22.72
C PRO A 363 9.94 8.07 -23.31
N ASP A 364 9.02 8.20 -24.27
CA ASP A 364 8.70 9.47 -24.93
C ASP A 364 7.58 10.24 -24.21
N ASN A 365 6.92 9.61 -23.23
CA ASN A 365 5.80 10.20 -22.50
C ASN A 365 6.27 10.94 -21.24
N THR A 366 6.35 12.25 -21.31
CA THR A 366 6.69 13.13 -20.17
C THR A 366 5.60 13.17 -19.08
N ASN A 367 4.44 12.58 -19.32
CA ASN A 367 3.31 12.53 -18.38
C ASN A 367 3.23 11.21 -17.62
N ASN A 368 4.27 10.37 -17.65
CA ASN A 368 4.31 9.18 -16.81
C ASN A 368 4.31 9.55 -15.32
N ALA A 369 3.52 8.82 -14.54
CA ALA A 369 3.60 8.90 -13.09
C ALA A 369 5.00 8.55 -12.58
N ALA A 370 5.43 9.19 -11.50
CA ALA A 370 6.66 8.79 -10.82
C ALA A 370 6.51 7.36 -10.28
N LEU A 371 7.49 6.49 -10.58
CA LEU A 371 7.49 5.13 -10.02
C LEU A 371 8.13 5.16 -8.64
N ARG A 372 7.34 4.78 -7.62
CA ARG A 372 7.70 4.86 -6.20
C ARG A 372 7.25 3.58 -5.49
N PRO A 373 8.06 2.49 -5.53
CA PRO A 373 7.63 1.21 -4.99
C PRO A 373 7.36 1.27 -3.49
N PHE A 374 6.35 0.51 -3.04
CA PHE A 374 6.28 0.05 -1.66
C PHE A 374 7.16 -1.19 -1.53
N ILE A 375 8.13 -1.14 -0.61
CA ILE A 375 9.00 -2.26 -0.22
C ILE A 375 8.65 -2.73 1.19
N SER A 376 9.13 -3.91 1.60
CA SER A 376 8.68 -4.57 2.84
C SER A 376 9.71 -4.52 3.95
N ASN A 377 9.24 -4.27 5.19
CA ASN A 377 9.98 -4.52 6.43
C ASN A 377 9.27 -5.58 7.30
N ASN A 378 8.58 -6.55 6.68
CA ASN A 378 7.90 -7.61 7.39
C ASN A 378 8.73 -8.89 7.45
N THR A 379 8.76 -9.51 8.63
CA THR A 379 9.24 -10.89 8.79
C THR A 379 8.04 -11.84 8.64
N ASP A 380 7.90 -12.44 7.46
CA ASP A 380 6.69 -13.19 7.07
C ASP A 380 6.82 -14.68 7.39
N ALA A 381 6.90 -15.01 8.69
CA ALA A 381 7.07 -16.37 9.20
C ALA A 381 5.94 -17.35 8.80
N PHE A 382 4.80 -16.84 8.33
CA PHE A 382 3.69 -17.67 7.81
C PHE A 382 4.06 -18.47 6.55
N LEU A 383 5.14 -18.09 5.85
CA LEU A 383 5.67 -18.84 4.70
C LEU A 383 6.25 -20.20 5.09
N GLY A 384 6.59 -20.40 6.36
CA GLY A 384 7.20 -21.64 6.87
C GLY A 384 8.73 -21.62 6.85
N GLU A 385 9.33 -22.56 7.59
CA GLU A 385 10.77 -22.68 7.74
C GLU A 385 11.47 -22.89 6.39
N GLY A 386 12.53 -22.11 6.12
CA GLY A 386 13.30 -22.15 4.89
C GLY A 386 12.70 -21.34 3.72
N PHE A 387 11.55 -20.65 3.92
CA PHE A 387 10.93 -19.78 2.93
C PHE A 387 10.86 -18.31 3.35
N PHE A 388 11.35 -17.96 4.51
CA PHE A 388 11.50 -16.59 4.99
C PHE A 388 12.81 -16.42 5.75
N ILE A 389 13.25 -15.19 5.88
CA ILE A 389 14.30 -14.73 6.79
C ILE A 389 13.75 -13.57 7.63
N PRO A 390 14.30 -13.29 8.82
CA PRO A 390 13.99 -12.06 9.52
C PRO A 390 14.37 -10.83 8.67
N TYR A 391 13.45 -9.92 8.48
CA TYR A 391 13.72 -8.65 7.81
C TYR A 391 14.12 -7.60 8.84
N GLY A 392 15.38 -7.16 8.75
CA GLY A 392 15.96 -6.08 9.53
C GLY A 392 16.56 -5.02 8.62
N ALA A 393 17.54 -4.28 9.12
CA ALA A 393 18.19 -3.21 8.36
C ALA A 393 18.87 -3.73 7.08
N GLU A 394 19.47 -4.92 7.11
CA GLU A 394 20.18 -5.50 5.96
C GLU A 394 19.22 -5.75 4.79
N GLU A 395 18.07 -6.38 5.03
CA GLU A 395 17.09 -6.71 4.01
C GLU A 395 16.35 -5.47 3.48
N VAL A 396 16.11 -4.48 4.35
CA VAL A 396 15.54 -3.19 3.94
C VAL A 396 16.53 -2.42 3.06
N ASN A 397 17.81 -2.33 3.48
CA ASN A 397 18.85 -1.67 2.69
C ASN A 397 19.07 -2.36 1.35
N ALA A 398 19.02 -3.69 1.30
CA ALA A 398 19.10 -4.44 0.04
C ALA A 398 17.96 -4.06 -0.92
N GLN A 399 16.73 -3.86 -0.43
CA GLN A 399 15.60 -3.41 -1.24
C GLN A 399 15.77 -1.95 -1.68
N ILE A 400 16.21 -1.05 -0.80
CA ILE A 400 16.50 0.36 -1.14
C ILE A 400 17.58 0.43 -2.21
N GLN A 401 18.67 -0.35 -2.07
CA GLN A 401 19.73 -0.43 -3.09
C GLN A 401 19.19 -0.94 -4.42
N ALA A 402 18.30 -1.93 -4.41
CA ALA A 402 17.66 -2.43 -5.63
C ALA A 402 16.81 -1.36 -6.33
N VAL A 403 16.13 -0.48 -5.56
CA VAL A 403 15.41 0.67 -6.11
C VAL A 403 16.38 1.65 -6.79
N HIS A 404 17.50 1.98 -6.14
CA HIS A 404 18.52 2.87 -6.70
C HIS A 404 19.18 2.28 -7.96
N ASP A 405 19.55 1.01 -7.93
CA ASP A 405 20.17 0.33 -9.07
C ASP A 405 19.20 0.16 -10.25
N ALA A 406 17.89 0.13 -9.98
CA ALA A 406 16.86 0.18 -11.01
C ALA A 406 16.65 1.57 -11.61
N GLY A 407 17.33 2.61 -11.10
CA GLY A 407 17.28 3.99 -11.59
C GLY A 407 16.25 4.88 -10.90
N PHE A 408 15.75 4.48 -9.72
CA PHE A 408 14.78 5.25 -8.95
C PHE A 408 15.37 5.72 -7.62
N ASP A 409 14.84 6.84 -7.10
CA ASP A 409 15.30 7.47 -5.86
C ASP A 409 14.16 7.73 -4.86
N GLN A 410 13.00 7.15 -5.11
CA GLN A 410 11.79 7.25 -4.29
C GLN A 410 11.30 5.87 -3.90
N TRP A 411 10.83 5.72 -2.67
CA TRP A 411 10.26 4.49 -2.15
C TRP A 411 9.40 4.75 -0.91
N LEU A 412 8.53 3.80 -0.61
CA LEU A 412 7.77 3.72 0.64
C LEU A 412 8.04 2.37 1.29
N LEU A 413 8.06 2.33 2.60
CA LEU A 413 8.28 1.11 3.38
C LEU A 413 7.01 0.73 4.12
N TRP A 414 6.63 -0.52 3.97
CA TRP A 414 5.48 -1.13 4.62
C TRP A 414 5.91 -2.06 5.76
N ASN A 415 5.31 -1.89 6.92
CA ASN A 415 5.33 -2.86 8.01
C ASN A 415 3.94 -2.93 8.64
N ASN A 416 3.33 -4.11 8.67
CA ASN A 416 1.93 -4.32 9.09
C ASN A 416 1.66 -3.99 10.57
N ILE A 417 2.69 -3.86 11.39
CA ILE A 417 2.63 -3.43 12.80
C ILE A 417 3.40 -2.14 13.05
N SER A 418 3.74 -1.41 11.98
CA SER A 418 4.45 -0.12 12.01
C SER A 418 5.73 -0.15 12.86
N VAL A 419 6.52 -1.21 12.78
CA VAL A 419 7.83 -1.35 13.46
C VAL A 419 8.95 -1.25 12.42
N TYR A 420 9.80 -0.24 12.55
CA TYR A 420 10.85 0.05 11.58
C TYR A 420 12.23 0.00 12.23
N SER A 421 13.21 -0.51 11.49
CA SER A 421 14.61 -0.59 11.92
C SER A 421 15.32 0.73 11.60
N GLU A 422 15.59 1.54 12.61
CA GLU A 422 16.26 2.85 12.45
C GLU A 422 17.60 2.74 11.69
N ASP A 423 18.37 1.68 11.96
CA ASP A 423 19.66 1.44 11.29
C ASP A 423 19.54 1.21 9.76
N ALA A 424 18.32 1.00 9.25
CA ALA A 424 18.07 0.89 7.81
C ALA A 424 18.06 2.25 7.07
N PHE A 425 18.04 3.38 7.80
CA PHE A 425 17.86 4.71 7.22
C PHE A 425 18.99 5.69 7.56
N ARG A 426 20.07 5.18 8.14
CA ARG A 426 21.28 5.96 8.44
C ARG A 426 22.39 5.59 7.45
N ASP A 427 23.02 6.60 6.86
CA ASP A 427 24.24 6.47 6.04
C ASP A 427 25.44 5.97 6.87
#